data_3f91db3f475ef1afbd203d112e60c39c
#
_entry.id   3f91db3f475ef1afbd203d112e60c39c
#
_cell.length_a   1.000
_cell.length_b   1.000
_cell.length_c   1.000
_cell.angle_alpha   90.00
_cell.angle_beta   90.00
_cell.angle_gamma   90.00
#
_symmetry.space_group_name_H-M   'P 1'
#
loop_
_entity.id
_entity.type
_entity.pdbx_description
1 polymer ?
#
loop_
_entity_poly.entity_id
_entity_poly.type
_entity_poly.pdbx_seq_one_letter_code
_entity_poly.pdbx_strand_id
1 'polypeptide(L)'
;MATITDRIDNTTRIPASHLQPAPPAPKSVKIEVSPRCNYRCGFCALRTREVQPKWDMDFGLFKRITREMREAGVEEIGLFYLGESFMNPRLLVDCIRYLKNDVGMPYVFLTSNASMSFPEAVEECMKAGLDSLKWSVNAADEKQFEKIMGVAGRLFRRALDNIKAAWDVRQRSSYKTGLYASSIRYDGEQQEKMERLLAARVRPYVDEHYWLPLYSMGAFATQREEQLGFRPTAGNQGRIGALREPLPCWSAFTEGHVTAEGKLSACCFDATANWTMGDLNRQPFMDAWNSAPFVALRAAHLRKDVTGTVCEKCVAYQ
;
A
#
# COMPACT_ATOMS: atom_id res chain seq x y z
N MET A 1 20.38 8.02 -6.67
CA MET A 1 19.11 7.29 -6.87
C MET A 1 17.98 8.23 -6.49
N ALA A 2 16.81 8.15 -7.17
CA ALA A 2 15.63 8.90 -6.75
C ALA A 2 15.22 8.45 -5.34
N THR A 3 14.77 9.39 -4.51
CA THR A 3 14.26 9.10 -3.17
C THR A 3 12.95 8.30 -3.25
N ILE A 4 12.53 7.64 -2.16
CA ILE A 4 11.23 6.95 -2.15
C ILE A 4 10.08 7.94 -2.34
N THR A 5 10.22 9.14 -1.79
CA THR A 5 9.23 10.21 -1.95
C THR A 5 9.12 10.70 -3.39
N ASP A 6 10.23 10.83 -4.13
CA ASP A 6 10.20 11.14 -5.56
C ASP A 6 9.46 10.07 -6.38
N ARG A 7 9.68 8.79 -6.05
CA ARG A 7 8.97 7.68 -6.72
C ARG A 7 7.46 7.73 -6.46
N ILE A 8 7.07 7.92 -5.20
CA ILE A 8 5.66 8.05 -4.80
C ILE A 8 5.02 9.24 -5.53
N ASP A 9 5.68 10.38 -5.54
CA ASP A 9 5.15 11.60 -6.17
C ASP A 9 5.03 11.45 -7.69
N ASN A 10 5.96 10.73 -8.33
CA ASN A 10 5.88 10.39 -9.75
C ASN A 10 4.71 9.44 -10.06
N THR A 11 4.45 8.45 -9.21
CA THR A 11 3.30 7.54 -9.38
C THR A 11 1.98 8.29 -9.21
N THR A 12 1.92 9.24 -8.28
CA THR A 12 0.71 10.03 -8.01
C THR A 12 0.50 11.20 -8.99
N ARG A 13 1.40 11.43 -9.94
CA ARG A 13 1.24 12.41 -11.01
C ARG A 13 0.67 11.72 -12.26
N ILE A 14 -0.51 12.14 -12.71
CA ILE A 14 -1.13 11.58 -13.91
C ILE A 14 -0.44 12.16 -15.15
N PRO A 15 0.20 11.34 -16.00
CA PRO A 15 0.73 11.83 -17.28
C PRO A 15 -0.41 12.24 -18.23
N ALA A 16 -0.13 13.16 -19.15
CA ALA A 16 -1.13 13.59 -20.14
C ALA A 16 -1.70 12.42 -20.96
N SER A 17 -0.89 11.42 -21.28
CA SER A 17 -1.31 10.18 -21.97
C SER A 17 -2.32 9.34 -21.19
N HIS A 18 -2.41 9.51 -19.88
CA HIS A 18 -3.35 8.78 -19.02
C HIS A 18 -4.64 9.56 -18.72
N LEU A 19 -4.72 10.84 -19.08
CA LEU A 19 -5.93 11.66 -18.89
C LEU A 19 -7.01 11.33 -19.92
N GLN A 20 -7.44 10.07 -19.94
CA GLN A 20 -8.48 9.53 -20.84
C GLN A 20 -9.23 8.38 -20.14
N PRO A 21 -10.49 8.08 -20.56
CA PRO A 21 -11.29 7.05 -19.90
C PRO A 21 -10.70 5.63 -20.01
N ALA A 22 -10.00 5.32 -21.11
CA ALA A 22 -9.31 4.04 -21.36
C ALA A 22 -7.80 4.30 -21.51
N PRO A 23 -7.07 4.57 -20.41
CA PRO A 23 -5.65 4.88 -20.47
C PRO A 23 -4.80 3.64 -20.77
N PRO A 24 -3.52 3.83 -21.16
CA PRO A 24 -2.52 2.76 -21.12
C PRO A 24 -2.45 2.06 -19.76
N ALA A 25 -1.68 0.99 -19.67
CA ALA A 25 -1.45 0.29 -18.40
C ALA A 25 -0.97 1.25 -17.30
N PRO A 26 -1.38 1.03 -16.04
CA PRO A 26 -0.88 1.83 -14.93
C PRO A 26 0.62 1.60 -14.76
N LYS A 27 1.33 2.60 -14.27
CA LYS A 27 2.76 2.48 -13.98
C LYS A 27 3.04 1.47 -12.89
N SER A 28 2.20 1.44 -11.86
CA SER A 28 2.35 0.64 -10.65
C SER A 28 1.11 -0.19 -10.35
N VAL A 29 1.30 -1.41 -9.86
CA VAL A 29 0.19 -2.26 -9.39
C VAL A 29 0.52 -2.80 -8.01
N LYS A 30 -0.43 -2.68 -7.08
CA LYS A 30 -0.38 -3.33 -5.76
C LYS A 30 -1.17 -4.62 -5.80
N ILE A 31 -0.56 -5.70 -5.33
CA ILE A 31 -1.15 -7.04 -5.29
C ILE A 31 -1.17 -7.54 -3.86
N GLU A 32 -2.34 -7.87 -3.36
CA GLU A 32 -2.53 -8.46 -2.04
C GLU A 32 -2.13 -9.94 -2.07
N VAL A 33 -0.91 -10.25 -1.65
CA VAL A 33 -0.41 -11.64 -1.58
C VAL A 33 -1.11 -12.39 -0.44
N SER A 34 -1.24 -11.74 0.73
CA SER A 34 -1.99 -12.27 1.86
C SER A 34 -3.00 -11.25 2.36
N PRO A 35 -4.30 -11.59 2.41
CA PRO A 35 -5.34 -10.70 2.90
C PRO A 35 -5.41 -10.67 4.43
N ARG A 36 -4.65 -11.52 5.10
CA ARG A 36 -4.60 -11.61 6.57
C ARG A 36 -3.70 -10.52 7.13
N CYS A 37 -4.05 -10.02 8.31
CA CYS A 37 -3.22 -9.08 9.04
C CYS A 37 -3.25 -9.41 10.53
N ASN A 38 -2.10 -9.40 11.17
CA ASN A 38 -1.97 -9.62 12.61
C ASN A 38 -2.24 -8.36 13.45
N TYR A 39 -2.44 -7.19 12.83
CA TYR A 39 -2.89 -5.96 13.50
C TYR A 39 -4.40 -5.74 13.35
N ARG A 40 -4.90 -4.83 14.17
CA ARG A 40 -6.30 -4.42 14.21
C ARG A 40 -6.45 -2.90 14.23
N CYS A 41 -5.67 -2.21 13.40
CA CYS A 41 -5.60 -0.75 13.36
C CYS A 41 -6.97 -0.10 13.22
N GLY A 42 -7.29 0.83 14.11
CA GLY A 42 -8.59 1.50 14.14
C GLY A 42 -8.89 2.32 12.89
N PHE A 43 -7.85 2.83 12.23
CA PHE A 43 -7.95 3.62 11.00
C PHE A 43 -7.91 2.76 9.70
N CYS A 44 -7.76 1.45 9.78
CA CYS A 44 -7.60 0.61 8.60
C CYS A 44 -8.94 0.08 8.08
N ALA A 45 -9.23 0.29 6.82
CA ALA A 45 -10.43 -0.18 6.15
C ALA A 45 -10.59 -1.72 6.18
N LEU A 46 -9.52 -2.48 6.39
CA LEU A 46 -9.60 -3.93 6.61
C LEU A 46 -10.58 -4.31 7.74
N ARG A 47 -10.83 -3.39 8.67
CA ARG A 47 -11.78 -3.55 9.78
C ARG A 47 -13.22 -3.62 9.34
N THR A 48 -13.55 -3.09 8.20
CA THR A 48 -14.92 -3.02 7.68
C THR A 48 -15.30 -4.26 6.88
N ARG A 49 -14.37 -5.16 6.60
CA ARG A 49 -14.68 -6.44 5.94
C ARG A 49 -15.60 -7.30 6.84
N GLU A 50 -16.78 -7.63 6.35
CA GLU A 50 -17.71 -8.54 7.01
C GLU A 50 -17.12 -9.95 7.07
N VAL A 51 -16.52 -10.39 5.98
CA VAL A 51 -15.84 -11.68 5.87
C VAL A 51 -14.37 -11.45 5.55
N GLN A 52 -13.49 -11.93 6.43
CA GLN A 52 -12.05 -11.90 6.18
C GLN A 52 -11.68 -13.05 5.23
N PRO A 53 -11.02 -12.77 4.08
CA PRO A 53 -10.51 -13.82 3.22
C PRO A 53 -9.53 -14.72 3.99
N LYS A 54 -9.66 -16.04 3.81
CA LYS A 54 -8.85 -17.04 4.54
C LYS A 54 -7.63 -17.49 3.75
N TRP A 55 -7.67 -17.36 2.44
CA TRP A 55 -6.69 -17.90 1.53
C TRP A 55 -5.79 -16.80 0.99
N ASP A 56 -4.51 -17.11 0.92
CA ASP A 56 -3.55 -16.27 0.22
C ASP A 56 -3.80 -16.36 -1.30
N MET A 57 -3.25 -15.43 -2.07
CA MET A 57 -3.37 -15.43 -3.52
C MET A 57 -2.86 -16.74 -4.11
N ASP A 58 -3.59 -17.30 -5.07
CA ASP A 58 -3.12 -18.44 -5.85
C ASP A 58 -1.89 -18.06 -6.66
N PHE A 59 -0.83 -18.85 -6.51
CA PHE A 59 0.46 -18.54 -7.16
C PHE A 59 0.40 -18.74 -8.69
N GLY A 60 -0.48 -19.60 -9.20
CA GLY A 60 -0.73 -19.76 -10.62
C GLY A 60 -1.38 -18.51 -11.22
N LEU A 61 -2.42 -17.98 -10.55
CA LEU A 61 -3.04 -16.71 -10.90
C LEU A 61 -2.02 -15.58 -10.86
N PHE A 62 -1.26 -15.47 -9.76
CA PHE A 62 -0.21 -14.46 -9.61
C PHE A 62 0.76 -14.45 -10.79
N LYS A 63 1.27 -15.63 -11.16
CA LYS A 63 2.20 -15.76 -12.28
C LYS A 63 1.62 -15.29 -13.61
N ARG A 64 0.37 -15.63 -13.88
CA ARG A 64 -0.31 -15.24 -15.12
C ARG A 64 -0.52 -13.72 -15.20
N ILE A 65 -1.16 -13.14 -14.16
CA ILE A 65 -1.51 -11.72 -14.20
C ILE A 65 -0.28 -10.81 -14.20
N THR A 66 0.81 -11.19 -13.52
CA THR A 66 2.02 -10.37 -13.49
C THR A 66 2.80 -10.38 -14.79
N ARG A 67 2.75 -11.47 -15.57
CA ARG A 67 3.23 -11.48 -16.96
C ARG A 67 2.40 -10.55 -17.85
N GLU A 68 1.08 -10.67 -17.80
CA GLU A 68 0.17 -9.78 -18.56
C GLU A 68 0.43 -8.31 -18.21
N MET A 69 0.62 -7.99 -16.92
CA MET A 69 0.96 -6.63 -16.46
C MET A 69 2.29 -6.15 -17.05
N ARG A 70 3.32 -6.99 -17.03
CA ARG A 70 4.63 -6.63 -17.57
C ARG A 70 4.61 -6.43 -19.08
N GLU A 71 3.92 -7.29 -19.81
CA GLU A 71 3.71 -7.18 -21.25
C GLU A 71 2.92 -5.92 -21.61
N ALA A 72 1.97 -5.51 -20.78
CA ALA A 72 1.21 -4.27 -20.93
C ALA A 72 2.02 -3.00 -20.60
N GLY A 73 3.21 -3.12 -20.00
CA GLY A 73 4.09 -1.98 -19.71
C GLY A 73 4.09 -1.55 -18.23
N VAL A 74 3.53 -2.34 -17.31
CA VAL A 74 3.68 -2.08 -15.86
C VAL A 74 5.15 -2.16 -15.46
N GLU A 75 5.62 -1.18 -14.71
CA GLU A 75 7.03 -1.04 -14.31
C GLU A 75 7.27 -1.38 -12.83
N GLU A 76 6.23 -1.33 -12.01
CA GLU A 76 6.35 -1.47 -10.55
C GLU A 76 5.27 -2.41 -10.00
N ILE A 77 5.67 -3.38 -9.16
CA ILE A 77 4.74 -4.21 -8.41
C ILE A 77 4.99 -4.09 -6.92
N GLY A 78 3.96 -3.65 -6.20
CA GLY A 78 3.91 -3.68 -4.73
C GLY A 78 3.21 -4.94 -4.23
N LEU A 79 3.91 -5.77 -3.46
CA LEU A 79 3.36 -7.01 -2.91
C LEU A 79 2.68 -6.75 -1.56
N PHE A 80 1.71 -5.86 -1.56
CA PHE A 80 0.88 -5.52 -0.40
C PHE A 80 -0.40 -4.82 -0.87
N TYR A 81 -1.44 -4.87 -0.03
CA TYR A 81 -2.63 -4.05 -0.22
C TYR A 81 -3.24 -3.71 1.15
N LEU A 82 -4.19 -4.51 1.66
CA LEU A 82 -4.83 -4.29 2.97
C LEU A 82 -4.30 -5.22 4.06
N GLY A 83 -3.84 -6.41 3.69
CA GLY A 83 -3.26 -7.39 4.60
C GLY A 83 -1.82 -7.05 5.02
N GLU A 84 -1.20 -7.97 5.73
CA GLU A 84 0.22 -7.92 6.08
C GLU A 84 0.99 -8.98 5.27
N SER A 85 1.91 -8.53 4.43
CA SER A 85 2.61 -9.39 3.47
C SER A 85 3.42 -10.50 4.12
N PHE A 86 4.02 -10.25 5.29
CA PHE A 86 4.79 -11.24 6.04
C PHE A 86 3.93 -12.26 6.82
N MET A 87 2.61 -12.29 6.61
CA MET A 87 1.76 -13.39 7.12
C MET A 87 2.05 -14.73 6.42
N ASN A 88 2.58 -14.69 5.20
CA ASN A 88 3.09 -15.86 4.48
C ASN A 88 4.44 -15.52 3.82
N PRO A 89 5.55 -15.55 4.58
CA PRO A 89 6.87 -15.16 4.07
C PRO A 89 7.36 -16.06 2.94
N ARG A 90 7.00 -17.35 2.92
CA ARG A 90 7.40 -18.27 1.85
C ARG A 90 6.79 -17.85 0.50
N LEU A 91 5.47 -17.69 0.46
CA LEU A 91 4.78 -17.23 -0.76
C LEU A 91 5.30 -15.85 -1.20
N LEU A 92 5.54 -14.95 -0.24
CA LEU A 92 6.07 -13.62 -0.51
C LEU A 92 7.43 -13.69 -1.23
N VAL A 93 8.36 -14.50 -0.72
CA VAL A 93 9.69 -14.70 -1.33
C VAL A 93 9.57 -15.33 -2.72
N ASP A 94 8.69 -16.30 -2.90
CA ASP A 94 8.44 -16.94 -4.20
C ASP A 94 7.88 -15.94 -5.20
N CYS A 95 6.96 -15.06 -4.79
CA CYS A 95 6.45 -13.96 -5.62
C CYS A 95 7.55 -12.99 -6.04
N ILE A 96 8.41 -12.53 -5.10
CA ILE A 96 9.52 -11.63 -5.42
C ILE A 96 10.48 -12.28 -6.41
N ARG A 97 10.88 -13.51 -6.15
CA ARG A 97 11.81 -14.25 -7.02
C ARG A 97 11.26 -14.40 -8.43
N TYR A 98 9.98 -14.78 -8.54
CA TYR A 98 9.32 -14.90 -9.82
C TYR A 98 9.26 -13.57 -10.58
N LEU A 99 8.87 -12.48 -9.92
CA LEU A 99 8.83 -11.15 -10.54
C LEU A 99 10.19 -10.70 -11.06
N LYS A 100 11.25 -10.94 -10.30
CA LYS A 100 12.60 -10.49 -10.67
C LYS A 100 13.25 -11.38 -11.73
N ASN A 101 13.15 -12.70 -11.60
CA ASN A 101 13.91 -13.63 -12.43
C ASN A 101 13.15 -14.08 -13.68
N ASP A 102 11.83 -14.29 -13.58
CA ASP A 102 11.02 -14.85 -14.68
C ASP A 102 10.28 -13.76 -15.47
N VAL A 103 9.76 -12.74 -14.76
CA VAL A 103 9.00 -11.63 -15.38
C VAL A 103 9.91 -10.46 -15.79
N GLY A 104 11.05 -10.30 -15.14
CA GLY A 104 11.94 -9.15 -15.35
C GLY A 104 11.28 -7.83 -14.92
N MET A 105 10.55 -7.84 -13.79
CA MET A 105 9.88 -6.65 -13.26
C MET A 105 10.93 -5.63 -12.80
N PRO A 106 10.91 -4.39 -13.34
CA PRO A 106 11.94 -3.40 -13.03
C PRO A 106 12.00 -3.05 -11.53
N TYR A 107 10.84 -2.93 -10.87
CA TYR A 107 10.79 -2.55 -9.46
C TYR A 107 9.75 -3.35 -8.67
N VAL A 108 10.20 -4.01 -7.61
CA VAL A 108 9.35 -4.79 -6.69
C VAL A 108 9.49 -4.22 -5.29
N PHE A 109 8.39 -3.88 -4.65
CA PHE A 109 8.41 -3.23 -3.35
C PHE A 109 7.38 -3.79 -2.37
N LEU A 110 7.64 -3.56 -1.08
CA LEU A 110 6.80 -4.01 0.03
C LEU A 110 6.42 -2.87 0.96
N THR A 111 5.26 -3.03 1.61
CA THR A 111 4.90 -2.28 2.81
C THR A 111 4.52 -3.27 3.90
N SER A 112 5.01 -3.05 5.13
CA SER A 112 4.75 -3.93 6.28
C SER A 112 4.50 -3.13 7.55
N ASN A 113 3.81 -3.74 8.50
CA ASN A 113 3.67 -3.24 9.87
C ASN A 113 4.89 -3.55 10.76
N ALA A 114 5.93 -4.11 10.21
CA ALA A 114 7.20 -4.50 10.81
C ALA A 114 7.16 -5.68 11.81
N SER A 115 6.05 -5.98 12.44
CA SER A 115 6.04 -6.95 13.56
C SER A 115 6.26 -8.40 13.13
N MET A 116 6.04 -8.72 11.85
CA MET A 116 6.26 -10.04 11.26
C MET A 116 7.43 -10.07 10.27
N SER A 117 8.09 -8.92 10.02
CA SER A 117 9.26 -8.83 9.14
C SER A 117 10.53 -9.29 9.89
N PHE A 118 10.55 -10.55 10.29
CA PHE A 118 11.73 -11.13 10.95
C PHE A 118 12.96 -11.09 10.05
N PRO A 119 14.16 -10.92 10.61
CA PRO A 119 15.39 -10.70 9.83
C PRO A 119 15.66 -11.81 8.80
N GLU A 120 15.36 -13.06 9.11
CA GLU A 120 15.53 -14.18 8.20
C GLU A 120 14.62 -14.08 6.98
N ALA A 121 13.34 -13.73 7.20
CA ALA A 121 12.37 -13.54 6.12
C ALA A 121 12.71 -12.31 5.25
N VAL A 122 13.17 -11.23 5.87
CA VAL A 122 13.62 -10.04 5.15
C VAL A 122 14.87 -10.34 4.32
N GLU A 123 15.82 -11.09 4.86
CA GLU A 123 17.01 -11.51 4.13
C GLU A 123 16.66 -12.33 2.89
N GLU A 124 15.75 -13.30 2.99
CA GLU A 124 15.28 -14.07 1.84
C GLU A 124 14.57 -13.20 0.78
N CYS A 125 13.81 -12.17 1.20
CA CYS A 125 13.26 -11.18 0.27
C CYS A 125 14.38 -10.39 -0.45
N MET A 126 15.41 -9.95 0.27
CA MET A 126 16.57 -9.25 -0.31
C MET A 126 17.32 -10.14 -1.29
N LYS A 127 17.58 -11.39 -0.94
CA LYS A 127 18.20 -12.41 -1.82
C LYS A 127 17.36 -12.67 -3.08
N ALA A 128 16.04 -12.63 -2.96
CA ALA A 128 15.12 -12.80 -4.08
C ALA A 128 15.08 -11.58 -5.02
N GLY A 129 15.72 -10.46 -4.65
CA GLY A 129 15.83 -9.27 -5.48
C GLY A 129 14.83 -8.16 -5.15
N LEU A 130 14.30 -8.12 -3.92
CA LEU A 130 13.44 -7.03 -3.47
C LEU A 130 14.15 -5.66 -3.61
N ASP A 131 13.52 -4.70 -4.29
CA ASP A 131 14.10 -3.39 -4.50
C ASP A 131 13.89 -2.45 -3.30
N SER A 132 12.74 -2.54 -2.63
CA SER A 132 12.52 -1.74 -1.41
C SER A 132 11.50 -2.35 -0.43
N LEU A 133 11.73 -2.07 0.85
CA LEU A 133 10.83 -2.41 1.96
C LEU A 133 10.54 -1.14 2.76
N LYS A 134 9.26 -0.82 2.93
CA LYS A 134 8.80 0.30 3.72
C LYS A 134 8.01 -0.20 4.94
N TRP A 135 8.31 0.33 6.11
CA TRP A 135 7.56 0.07 7.33
C TRP A 135 6.63 1.22 7.71
N SER A 136 5.44 0.87 8.21
CA SER A 136 4.48 1.82 8.73
C SER A 136 4.61 1.93 10.26
N VAL A 137 5.16 3.04 10.76
CA VAL A 137 5.39 3.28 12.19
C VAL A 137 4.46 4.41 12.64
N ASN A 138 3.31 4.05 13.21
CA ASN A 138 2.23 5.00 13.46
C ASN A 138 1.88 5.16 14.96
N ALA A 139 2.79 4.79 15.87
CA ALA A 139 2.64 5.00 17.30
C ALA A 139 3.99 5.37 17.93
N ALA A 140 3.96 6.20 18.97
CA ALA A 140 5.14 6.69 19.65
C ALA A 140 5.53 5.87 20.91
N ASP A 141 4.59 5.14 21.44
CA ASP A 141 4.77 4.31 22.64
C ASP A 141 3.80 3.12 22.63
N GLU A 142 4.00 2.17 23.55
CA GLU A 142 3.20 0.95 23.64
C GLU A 142 1.73 1.24 23.97
N LYS A 143 1.44 2.20 24.81
CA LYS A 143 0.07 2.57 25.20
C LYS A 143 -0.71 3.12 24.01
N GLN A 144 -0.09 4.00 23.23
CA GLN A 144 -0.68 4.51 22.00
C GLN A 144 -0.81 3.39 20.97
N PHE A 145 0.20 2.53 20.84
CA PHE A 145 0.18 1.40 19.92
C PHE A 145 -0.98 0.45 20.23
N GLU A 146 -1.17 0.05 21.49
CA GLU A 146 -2.29 -0.80 21.91
C GLU A 146 -3.63 -0.16 21.58
N LYS A 147 -3.79 1.13 21.86
CA LYS A 147 -5.01 1.88 21.58
C LYS A 147 -5.31 1.94 20.09
N ILE A 148 -4.33 2.28 19.25
CA ILE A 148 -4.53 2.53 17.82
C ILE A 148 -4.47 1.24 17.00
N MET A 149 -3.47 0.37 17.26
CA MET A 149 -3.28 -0.87 16.48
C MET A 149 -4.13 -2.03 16.97
N GLY A 150 -4.77 -1.90 18.15
CA GLY A 150 -5.70 -2.87 18.70
C GLY A 150 -5.08 -4.23 19.03
N VAL A 151 -3.77 -4.25 19.33
CA VAL A 151 -2.98 -5.45 19.65
C VAL A 151 -1.96 -5.15 20.74
N ALA A 152 -1.39 -6.19 21.36
CA ALA A 152 -0.51 -6.07 22.52
C ALA A 152 0.78 -5.29 22.24
N GLY A 153 1.20 -4.44 23.18
CA GLY A 153 2.39 -3.57 23.10
C GLY A 153 3.71 -4.27 22.82
N ARG A 154 3.85 -5.56 23.19
CA ARG A 154 5.03 -6.34 22.80
C ARG A 154 5.29 -6.37 21.29
N LEU A 155 4.23 -6.21 20.44
CA LEU A 155 4.39 -6.14 19.00
C LEU A 155 5.01 -4.81 18.55
N PHE A 156 4.82 -3.73 19.31
CA PHE A 156 5.49 -2.46 19.06
C PHE A 156 7.01 -2.58 19.21
N ARG A 157 7.47 -3.15 20.34
CA ARG A 157 8.91 -3.38 20.54
C ARG A 157 9.49 -4.25 19.45
N ARG A 158 8.83 -5.38 19.15
CA ARG A 158 9.25 -6.29 18.09
C ARG A 158 9.34 -5.60 16.73
N ALA A 159 8.39 -4.74 16.40
CA ALA A 159 8.42 -3.99 15.14
C ALA A 159 9.67 -3.10 15.04
N LEU A 160 10.02 -2.39 16.11
CA LEU A 160 11.23 -1.55 16.14
C LEU A 160 12.51 -2.37 16.07
N ASP A 161 12.54 -3.51 16.76
CA ASP A 161 13.70 -4.41 16.76
C ASP A 161 13.89 -5.06 15.37
N ASN A 162 12.81 -5.44 14.69
CA ASN A 162 12.85 -5.97 13.33
C ASN A 162 13.35 -4.93 12.31
N ILE A 163 12.99 -3.65 12.46
CA ILE A 163 13.49 -2.57 11.58
C ILE A 163 15.03 -2.49 11.71
N LYS A 164 15.53 -2.45 12.95
CA LYS A 164 16.97 -2.45 13.18
C LYS A 164 17.65 -3.72 12.65
N ALA A 165 17.07 -4.88 12.92
CA ALA A 165 17.62 -6.16 12.46
C ALA A 165 17.70 -6.26 10.93
N ALA A 166 16.70 -5.75 10.21
CA ALA A 166 16.72 -5.69 8.75
C ALA A 166 17.84 -4.78 8.21
N TRP A 167 18.09 -3.66 8.87
CA TRP A 167 19.25 -2.81 8.58
C TRP A 167 20.57 -3.57 8.79
N ASP A 168 20.71 -4.25 9.94
CA ASP A 168 21.92 -5.02 10.26
C ASP A 168 22.17 -6.14 9.21
N VAL A 169 21.11 -6.82 8.75
CA VAL A 169 21.18 -7.82 7.66
C VAL A 169 21.69 -7.18 6.37
N ARG A 170 21.11 -6.06 5.95
CA ARG A 170 21.51 -5.36 4.73
C ARG A 170 22.99 -4.94 4.79
N GLN A 171 23.44 -4.38 5.92
CA GLN A 171 24.82 -3.92 6.07
C GLN A 171 25.83 -5.05 5.98
N ARG A 172 25.53 -6.23 6.55
CA ARG A 172 26.44 -7.37 6.53
C ARG A 172 26.58 -8.03 5.16
N SER A 173 25.56 -7.92 4.31
CA SER A 173 25.44 -8.72 3.08
C SER A 173 25.47 -7.92 1.80
N SER A 174 25.70 -6.61 1.85
CA SER A 174 25.80 -5.72 0.67
C SER A 174 24.56 -5.73 -0.24
N TYR A 175 23.37 -6.04 0.30
CA TYR A 175 22.11 -5.95 -0.44
C TYR A 175 21.79 -4.49 -0.81
N LYS A 176 21.21 -4.30 -1.99
CA LYS A 176 20.84 -2.97 -2.50
C LYS A 176 19.39 -2.55 -2.19
N THR A 177 18.67 -3.37 -1.45
CA THR A 177 17.27 -3.11 -1.07
C THR A 177 17.17 -1.81 -0.27
N GLY A 178 16.36 -0.85 -0.75
CA GLY A 178 16.06 0.36 -0.01
C GLY A 178 15.19 0.06 1.22
N LEU A 179 15.52 0.66 2.35
CA LEU A 179 14.78 0.50 3.61
C LEU A 179 14.16 1.84 3.99
N TYR A 180 12.84 1.87 4.14
CA TYR A 180 12.09 3.11 4.31
C TYR A 180 11.10 3.01 5.47
N ALA A 181 10.71 4.16 6.02
CA ALA A 181 9.62 4.22 6.98
C ALA A 181 8.66 5.37 6.67
N SER A 182 7.40 5.19 7.01
CA SER A 182 6.41 6.27 6.99
C SER A 182 5.63 6.30 8.29
N SER A 183 5.15 7.49 8.65
CA SER A 183 4.33 7.69 9.85
C SER A 183 3.18 8.63 9.57
N ILE A 184 2.04 8.39 10.22
CA ILE A 184 0.94 9.34 10.26
C ILE A 184 1.41 10.58 11.05
N ARG A 185 1.16 11.77 10.51
CA ARG A 185 1.42 13.03 11.20
C ARG A 185 0.30 13.27 12.21
N TYR A 186 0.69 13.47 13.45
CA TYR A 186 -0.18 13.86 14.55
C TYR A 186 -0.01 15.35 14.87
N ASP A 187 -0.71 15.84 15.89
CA ASP A 187 -0.62 17.21 16.37
C ASP A 187 -0.06 17.26 17.80
N GLY A 188 0.45 18.43 18.20
CA GLY A 188 0.86 18.74 19.56
C GLY A 188 1.85 17.75 20.17
N GLU A 189 1.66 17.43 21.44
CA GLU A 189 2.54 16.54 22.21
C GLU A 189 2.73 15.16 21.57
N GLN A 190 1.71 14.64 20.89
CA GLN A 190 1.79 13.36 20.23
C GLN A 190 2.77 13.38 19.04
N GLN A 191 2.80 14.47 18.30
CA GLN A 191 3.78 14.66 17.23
C GLN A 191 5.20 14.72 17.78
N GLU A 192 5.41 15.41 18.91
CA GLU A 192 6.72 15.48 19.55
C GLU A 192 7.20 14.11 20.06
N LYS A 193 6.30 13.30 20.61
CA LYS A 193 6.62 11.91 21.00
C LYS A 193 7.03 11.08 19.81
N MET A 194 6.31 11.21 18.69
CA MET A 194 6.67 10.53 17.45
C MET A 194 8.05 10.96 16.94
N GLU A 195 8.37 12.26 16.95
CA GLU A 195 9.67 12.76 16.50
C GLU A 195 10.80 12.18 17.37
N ARG A 196 10.65 12.15 18.69
CA ARG A 196 11.65 11.55 19.59
C ARG A 196 11.85 10.06 19.33
N LEU A 197 10.76 9.30 19.18
CA LEU A 197 10.86 7.87 18.86
C LEU A 197 11.58 7.64 17.52
N LEU A 198 11.14 8.35 16.49
CA LEU A 198 11.67 8.18 15.14
C LEU A 198 13.16 8.53 15.06
N ALA A 199 13.58 9.61 15.71
CA ALA A 199 14.98 10.00 15.79
C ALA A 199 15.85 8.94 16.47
N ALA A 200 15.35 8.32 17.54
CA ALA A 200 16.10 7.36 18.34
C ALA A 200 16.08 5.92 17.80
N ARG A 201 14.97 5.49 17.20
CA ARG A 201 14.70 4.06 16.98
C ARG A 201 14.38 3.68 15.53
N VAL A 202 14.18 4.63 14.62
CA VAL A 202 13.78 4.35 13.23
C VAL A 202 14.72 5.00 12.22
N ARG A 203 14.87 6.32 12.26
CA ARG A 203 15.70 7.07 11.28
C ARG A 203 17.14 6.58 11.15
N PRO A 204 17.81 6.09 12.21
CA PRO A 204 19.16 5.53 12.06
C PRO A 204 19.23 4.23 11.24
N TYR A 205 18.09 3.58 11.00
CA TYR A 205 18.00 2.25 10.36
C TYR A 205 17.21 2.24 9.05
N VAL A 206 16.92 3.42 8.49
CA VAL A 206 16.24 3.56 7.20
C VAL A 206 16.94 4.60 6.33
N ASP A 207 16.81 4.47 5.02
CA ASP A 207 17.39 5.41 4.07
C ASP A 207 16.58 6.72 4.01
N GLU A 208 15.26 6.63 4.21
CA GLU A 208 14.37 7.79 4.27
C GLU A 208 13.15 7.48 5.14
N HIS A 209 12.72 8.49 5.92
CA HIS A 209 11.44 8.52 6.62
C HIS A 209 10.59 9.68 6.10
N TYR A 210 9.29 9.45 5.89
CA TYR A 210 8.37 10.50 5.47
C TYR A 210 7.03 10.46 6.21
N TRP A 211 6.37 11.61 6.24
CA TRP A 211 5.07 11.76 6.87
C TRP A 211 3.93 11.55 5.89
N LEU A 212 2.84 10.98 6.38
CA LEU A 212 1.58 10.81 5.65
C LEU A 212 0.47 11.51 6.43
N PRO A 213 -0.52 12.08 5.75
CA PRO A 213 -1.78 12.46 6.41
C PRO A 213 -2.52 11.20 6.87
N LEU A 214 -3.43 11.36 7.82
CA LEU A 214 -4.38 10.29 8.11
C LEU A 214 -5.43 10.24 7.00
N TYR A 215 -5.48 9.11 6.30
CA TYR A 215 -6.44 8.90 5.21
C TYR A 215 -7.80 8.44 5.73
N SER A 216 -8.89 8.96 5.10
CA SER A 216 -10.27 8.57 5.42
C SER A 216 -10.63 7.15 5.01
N MET A 217 -9.82 6.50 4.19
CA MET A 217 -10.08 5.17 3.64
C MET A 217 -11.46 5.09 2.94
N GLY A 218 -11.82 6.13 2.17
CA GLY A 218 -13.10 6.20 1.47
C GLY A 218 -14.32 6.26 2.39
N ALA A 219 -14.20 6.93 3.54
CA ALA A 219 -15.18 7.00 4.62
C ALA A 219 -15.39 5.68 5.41
N PHE A 220 -14.70 4.60 5.10
CA PHE A 220 -14.84 3.34 5.85
C PHE A 220 -14.24 3.42 7.27
N ALA A 221 -13.25 4.27 7.50
CA ALA A 221 -12.62 4.43 8.81
C ALA A 221 -13.30 5.48 9.69
N THR A 222 -14.18 6.33 9.15
CA THR A 222 -14.76 7.49 9.85
C THR A 222 -15.55 7.13 11.10
N GLN A 223 -16.25 6.01 11.11
CA GLN A 223 -17.04 5.59 12.28
C GLN A 223 -16.20 5.24 13.53
N ARG A 224 -14.89 5.01 13.37
CA ARG A 224 -13.98 4.67 14.47
C ARG A 224 -13.06 5.80 14.88
N GLU A 225 -12.96 6.82 14.09
CA GLU A 225 -12.08 7.95 14.30
C GLU A 225 -12.46 8.74 15.54
N GLU A 226 -13.75 8.92 15.79
CA GLU A 226 -14.25 9.55 17.03
C GLU A 226 -13.82 8.76 18.26
N GLN A 227 -13.86 7.41 18.22
CA GLN A 227 -13.42 6.55 19.32
C GLN A 227 -11.91 6.61 19.56
N LEU A 228 -11.13 6.86 18.51
CA LEU A 228 -9.68 6.93 18.59
C LEU A 228 -9.15 8.32 18.92
N GLY A 229 -10.01 9.34 18.83
CA GLY A 229 -9.67 10.73 19.13
C GLY A 229 -8.86 11.43 18.06
N PHE A 230 -8.92 10.97 16.80
CA PHE A 230 -8.32 11.64 15.65
C PHE A 230 -9.24 11.55 14.42
N ARG A 231 -9.14 12.54 13.53
CA ARG A 231 -9.93 12.64 12.30
C ARG A 231 -9.05 12.46 11.07
N PRO A 232 -9.54 11.82 10.01
CA PRO A 232 -8.84 11.82 8.74
C PRO A 232 -8.79 13.22 8.17
N THR A 233 -7.66 13.52 7.56
CA THR A 233 -7.38 14.85 7.00
C THR A 233 -7.26 14.81 5.48
N ALA A 234 -7.30 13.62 4.87
CA ALA A 234 -7.13 13.47 3.43
C ALA A 234 -7.87 12.25 2.86
N GLY A 235 -8.28 12.34 1.61
CA GLY A 235 -8.59 11.22 0.75
C GLY A 235 -7.32 10.67 0.07
N ASN A 236 -7.47 9.88 -0.99
CA ASN A 236 -6.34 9.28 -1.69
C ASN A 236 -5.63 10.28 -2.64
N GLN A 237 -5.17 11.39 -2.10
CA GLN A 237 -4.49 12.45 -2.86
C GLN A 237 -2.97 12.27 -2.93
N GLY A 238 -2.46 11.16 -2.35
CA GLY A 238 -1.03 10.93 -2.19
C GLY A 238 -0.41 11.73 -1.05
N ARG A 239 0.90 11.63 -0.89
CA ARG A 239 1.67 12.26 0.19
C ARG A 239 1.55 13.79 0.24
N ILE A 240 1.43 14.41 -0.92
CA ILE A 240 1.32 15.88 -1.08
C ILE A 240 -0.10 16.30 -1.49
N GLY A 241 -1.10 15.51 -1.14
CA GLY A 241 -2.47 15.66 -1.60
C GLY A 241 -3.11 17.01 -1.37
N ALA A 242 -2.84 17.64 -0.23
CA ALA A 242 -3.33 18.98 0.08
C ALA A 242 -2.85 20.08 -0.90
N LEU A 243 -1.84 19.78 -1.71
CA LEU A 243 -1.27 20.70 -2.72
C LEU A 243 -1.79 20.43 -4.14
N ARG A 244 -2.71 19.47 -4.31
CA ARG A 244 -3.25 19.07 -5.62
C ARG A 244 -4.75 19.25 -5.68
N GLU A 245 -5.25 19.56 -6.87
CA GLU A 245 -6.68 19.41 -7.12
C GLU A 245 -7.11 17.95 -6.89
N PRO A 246 -8.22 17.71 -6.18
CA PRO A 246 -8.64 16.35 -5.86
C PRO A 246 -9.05 15.54 -7.09
N LEU A 247 -9.54 16.18 -8.16
CA LEU A 247 -9.99 15.52 -9.39
C LEU A 247 -9.19 15.96 -10.61
N PRO A 248 -8.83 15.02 -11.49
CA PRO A 248 -9.02 13.59 -11.36
C PRO A 248 -8.10 12.97 -10.31
N CYS A 249 -8.58 11.95 -9.58
CA CYS A 249 -7.75 11.20 -8.63
C CYS A 249 -6.76 10.29 -9.37
N TRP A 250 -5.50 10.42 -9.06
CA TRP A 250 -4.40 9.67 -9.67
C TRP A 250 -4.59 8.14 -9.59
N SER A 251 -5.15 7.64 -8.49
CA SER A 251 -5.29 6.20 -8.23
C SER A 251 -6.07 5.47 -9.33
N ALA A 252 -7.07 6.11 -9.94
CA ALA A 252 -7.82 5.51 -11.03
C ALA A 252 -7.07 5.45 -12.36
N PHE A 253 -5.94 6.15 -12.50
CA PHE A 253 -5.22 6.32 -13.77
C PHE A 253 -3.81 5.74 -13.79
N THR A 254 -3.12 5.75 -12.66
CA THR A 254 -1.67 5.43 -12.60
C THR A 254 -1.34 4.26 -11.69
N GLU A 255 -2.30 3.77 -10.89
CA GLU A 255 -2.07 2.66 -9.98
C GLU A 255 -3.20 1.63 -10.01
N GLY A 256 -2.86 0.36 -10.19
CA GLY A 256 -3.79 -0.76 -10.08
C GLY A 256 -3.78 -1.36 -8.66
N HIS A 257 -4.91 -1.95 -8.24
CA HIS A 257 -5.06 -2.60 -6.94
C HIS A 257 -5.73 -3.96 -7.11
N VAL A 258 -5.05 -5.02 -6.77
CA VAL A 258 -5.53 -6.40 -6.96
C VAL A 258 -5.64 -7.09 -5.61
N THR A 259 -6.84 -7.61 -5.30
CA THR A 259 -7.08 -8.37 -4.08
C THR A 259 -6.51 -9.79 -4.19
N ALA A 260 -6.32 -10.47 -3.06
CA ALA A 260 -5.87 -11.87 -3.03
C ALA A 260 -6.79 -12.82 -3.80
N GLU A 261 -8.05 -12.43 -3.99
CA GLU A 261 -9.05 -13.18 -4.78
C GLU A 261 -8.99 -12.87 -6.29
N GLY A 262 -8.03 -12.05 -6.73
CA GLY A 262 -7.87 -11.69 -8.15
C GLY A 262 -8.86 -10.64 -8.66
N LYS A 263 -9.47 -9.85 -7.78
CA LYS A 263 -10.32 -8.73 -8.18
C LYS A 263 -9.50 -7.46 -8.37
N LEU A 264 -9.69 -6.79 -9.50
CA LEU A 264 -9.15 -5.44 -9.73
C LEU A 264 -10.10 -4.43 -9.08
N SER A 265 -9.61 -3.68 -8.12
CA SER A 265 -10.37 -2.67 -7.39
C SER A 265 -10.12 -1.26 -7.94
N ALA A 266 -11.09 -0.38 -7.77
CA ALA A 266 -10.98 1.03 -8.16
C ALA A 266 -9.91 1.81 -7.39
N CYS A 267 -9.63 1.44 -6.13
CA CYS A 267 -8.79 2.20 -5.22
C CYS A 267 -8.24 1.34 -4.09
N CYS A 268 -7.09 1.73 -3.52
CA CYS A 268 -6.51 1.08 -2.35
C CYS A 268 -7.36 1.16 -1.06
N PHE A 269 -8.42 1.94 -1.05
CA PHE A 269 -9.34 2.07 0.09
C PHE A 269 -10.51 1.09 0.05
N ASP A 270 -10.66 0.32 -1.02
CA ASP A 270 -11.71 -0.71 -1.11
C ASP A 270 -11.34 -1.94 -0.29
N ALA A 271 -11.82 -1.96 0.94
CA ALA A 271 -11.61 -3.10 1.84
C ALA A 271 -12.57 -4.26 1.62
N THR A 272 -13.69 -4.01 0.96
CA THR A 272 -14.79 -4.96 0.86
C THR A 272 -14.87 -5.64 -0.50
N ALA A 273 -14.00 -5.26 -1.44
CA ALA A 273 -14.07 -5.63 -2.87
C ALA A 273 -15.40 -5.23 -3.55
N ASN A 274 -16.13 -4.27 -2.96
CA ASN A 274 -17.38 -3.75 -3.52
C ASN A 274 -17.13 -2.80 -4.71
N TRP A 275 -15.91 -2.29 -4.84
CA TRP A 275 -15.50 -1.40 -5.94
C TRP A 275 -14.75 -2.18 -7.02
N THR A 276 -15.18 -3.43 -7.26
CA THR A 276 -14.57 -4.30 -8.27
C THR A 276 -14.80 -3.73 -9.65
N MET A 277 -13.69 -3.44 -10.33
CA MET A 277 -13.67 -2.97 -11.71
C MET A 277 -13.47 -4.11 -12.72
N GLY A 278 -12.90 -5.22 -12.28
CA GLY A 278 -12.71 -6.42 -13.12
C GLY A 278 -12.34 -7.65 -12.29
N ASP A 279 -12.49 -8.81 -12.92
CA ASP A 279 -12.17 -10.13 -12.34
C ASP A 279 -11.04 -10.81 -13.14
N LEU A 280 -9.84 -10.75 -12.61
CA LEU A 280 -8.66 -11.30 -13.23
C LEU A 280 -8.66 -12.85 -13.31
N ASN A 281 -9.58 -13.53 -12.62
CA ASN A 281 -9.79 -14.96 -12.84
C ASN A 281 -10.48 -15.28 -14.19
N ARG A 282 -11.18 -14.28 -14.76
CA ARG A 282 -12.06 -14.46 -15.94
C ARG A 282 -11.61 -13.71 -17.18
N GLN A 283 -10.77 -12.68 -17.01
CA GLN A 283 -10.37 -11.79 -18.09
C GLN A 283 -8.91 -11.37 -17.96
N PRO A 284 -8.24 -11.01 -19.07
CA PRO A 284 -6.89 -10.45 -19.07
C PRO A 284 -6.80 -9.14 -18.30
N PHE A 285 -5.58 -8.79 -17.86
CA PHE A 285 -5.35 -7.58 -17.06
C PHE A 285 -5.83 -6.29 -17.75
N MET A 286 -5.49 -6.09 -19.04
CA MET A 286 -5.89 -4.86 -19.75
C MET A 286 -7.39 -4.78 -20.03
N ASP A 287 -8.07 -5.92 -20.19
CA ASP A 287 -9.53 -5.95 -20.33
C ASP A 287 -10.21 -5.55 -19.01
N ALA A 288 -9.65 -5.99 -17.87
CA ALA A 288 -10.10 -5.56 -16.56
C ALA A 288 -9.78 -4.08 -16.30
N TRP A 289 -8.57 -3.63 -16.67
CA TRP A 289 -8.13 -2.23 -16.53
C TRP A 289 -8.99 -1.26 -17.33
N ASN A 290 -9.44 -1.67 -18.52
CA ASN A 290 -10.30 -0.87 -19.41
C ASN A 290 -11.75 -1.40 -19.46
N SER A 291 -12.20 -2.07 -18.40
CA SER A 291 -13.59 -2.53 -18.27
C SER A 291 -14.58 -1.36 -18.27
N ALA A 292 -15.83 -1.63 -18.68
CA ALA A 292 -16.87 -0.61 -18.73
C ALA A 292 -17.06 0.14 -17.41
N PRO A 293 -17.08 -0.50 -16.22
CA PRO A 293 -17.15 0.21 -14.93
C PRO A 293 -15.96 1.14 -14.69
N PHE A 294 -14.74 0.71 -15.05
CA PHE A 294 -13.54 1.53 -14.83
C PHE A 294 -13.47 2.71 -15.80
N VAL A 295 -13.86 2.50 -17.06
CA VAL A 295 -13.99 3.57 -18.06
C VAL A 295 -15.01 4.61 -17.61
N ALA A 296 -16.18 4.19 -17.10
CA ALA A 296 -17.20 5.08 -16.60
C ALA A 296 -16.72 5.89 -15.38
N LEU A 297 -16.02 5.25 -14.44
CA LEU A 297 -15.42 5.90 -13.28
C LEU A 297 -14.42 6.98 -13.69
N ARG A 298 -13.48 6.65 -14.59
CA ARG A 298 -12.47 7.62 -15.08
C ARG A 298 -13.12 8.78 -15.83
N ALA A 299 -14.15 8.50 -16.63
CA ALA A 299 -14.91 9.54 -17.31
C ALA A 299 -15.56 10.51 -16.32
N ALA A 300 -16.09 10.02 -15.19
CA ALA A 300 -16.60 10.86 -14.10
C ALA A 300 -15.50 11.73 -13.49
N HIS A 301 -14.34 11.17 -13.21
CA HIS A 301 -13.17 11.92 -12.71
C HIS A 301 -12.72 13.03 -13.68
N LEU A 302 -12.70 12.75 -14.98
CA LEU A 302 -12.29 13.74 -16.00
C LEU A 302 -13.31 14.88 -16.15
N ARG A 303 -14.60 14.59 -15.94
CA ARG A 303 -15.64 15.63 -15.87
C ARG A 303 -15.66 16.40 -14.54
N LYS A 304 -14.82 16.01 -13.58
CA LYS A 304 -14.78 16.55 -12.21
C LYS A 304 -16.11 16.38 -11.45
N ASP A 305 -16.88 15.37 -11.80
CA ASP A 305 -18.14 15.00 -11.13
C ASP A 305 -18.16 13.50 -10.87
N VAL A 306 -17.99 13.13 -9.60
CA VAL A 306 -17.98 11.75 -9.12
C VAL A 306 -19.27 11.35 -8.40
N THR A 307 -20.32 12.18 -8.48
CA THR A 307 -21.64 11.89 -7.92
C THR A 307 -22.18 10.57 -8.46
N GLY A 308 -22.76 9.75 -7.61
CA GLY A 308 -23.26 8.42 -7.95
C GLY A 308 -22.19 7.36 -8.17
N THR A 309 -20.91 7.70 -8.00
CA THR A 309 -19.79 6.72 -8.08
C THR A 309 -19.32 6.26 -6.71
N VAL A 310 -18.44 5.24 -6.68
CA VAL A 310 -17.76 4.78 -5.46
C VAL A 310 -16.88 5.86 -4.80
N CYS A 311 -16.56 6.94 -5.52
CA CYS A 311 -15.72 8.03 -5.05
C CYS A 311 -16.52 9.20 -4.43
N GLU A 312 -17.85 9.19 -4.51
CA GLU A 312 -18.70 10.29 -4.04
C GLU A 312 -18.47 10.67 -2.56
N LYS A 313 -18.29 9.65 -1.71
CA LYS A 313 -18.10 9.85 -0.27
C LYS A 313 -16.63 9.97 0.14
N CYS A 314 -15.72 10.09 -0.80
CA CYS A 314 -14.32 10.28 -0.48
C CYS A 314 -14.08 11.69 0.07
N VAL A 315 -13.44 11.79 1.24
CA VAL A 315 -13.11 13.07 1.91
C VAL A 315 -12.33 14.04 1.00
N ALA A 316 -11.64 13.52 -0.02
CA ALA A 316 -10.93 14.35 -0.99
C ALA A 316 -11.86 15.31 -1.79
N TYR A 317 -13.16 15.05 -1.80
CA TYR A 317 -14.12 15.77 -2.67
C TYR A 317 -15.25 16.45 -1.89
N GLN A 318 -15.16 16.46 -0.56
CA GLN A 318 -16.12 17.11 0.34
C GLN A 318 -15.63 18.49 0.78
#